data_8a7f1fb90335dc3bd3271829efdd8b43
#
_entry.id   8a7f1fb90335dc3bd3271829efdd8b43
#
_cell.length_a   1.000
_cell.length_b   1.000
_cell.length_c   1.000
_cell.angle_alpha   90.00
_cell.angle_beta   90.00
_cell.angle_gamma   90.00
#
_symmetry.space_group_name_H-M   'P 1'
#
loop_
_entity.id
_entity.type
_entity.pdbx_description
1 polymer ?
#
loop_
_entity_poly.entity_id
_entity_poly.type
_entity_poly.pdbx_seq_one_letter_code
_entity_poly.pdbx_strand_id
1 'polypeptide(L)'
;MNEHKTQILETLVIIVLYVITFFIIKTIINNALKSTQVQRARRKMIIKAANLFTTIAIIILIAGVWGLKQNQIAVFATTILTALGIAFFAQWSLLSNITSSVILFFNHPLKLGDTLKVLDKDYPFEGEVTELTYFFVHLKAKNGETLTIPNSLLLQKSISLIEKQGD
;
A
#
# COMPACT_ATOMS: atom_id res chain seq x y z
N MET A 1 -29.57 -19.03 31.31
CA MET A 1 -30.49 -18.07 30.64
C MET A 1 -29.92 -16.66 30.52
N ASN A 2 -29.03 -16.22 31.43
CA ASN A 2 -28.39 -14.88 31.34
C ASN A 2 -27.24 -14.82 30.33
N GLU A 3 -26.43 -15.86 30.17
CA GLU A 3 -25.27 -15.86 29.23
C GLU A 3 -25.69 -15.63 27.78
N HIS A 4 -26.76 -16.32 27.33
CA HIS A 4 -27.25 -16.10 25.95
C HIS A 4 -27.79 -14.67 25.71
N LYS A 5 -28.37 -14.05 26.75
CA LYS A 5 -28.82 -12.65 26.63
C LYS A 5 -27.62 -11.69 26.48
N THR A 6 -26.53 -11.97 27.24
CA THR A 6 -25.31 -11.17 27.15
C THR A 6 -24.65 -11.34 25.78
N GLN A 7 -24.54 -12.57 25.27
CA GLN A 7 -23.99 -12.85 23.94
C GLN A 7 -24.78 -12.15 22.81
N ILE A 8 -26.10 -12.15 22.89
CA ILE A 8 -26.98 -11.46 21.94
C ILE A 8 -26.75 -9.95 22.00
N LEU A 9 -26.65 -9.38 23.22
CA LEU A 9 -26.41 -7.95 23.40
C LEU A 9 -25.04 -7.55 22.83
N GLU A 10 -23.98 -8.31 23.13
CA GLU A 10 -22.63 -8.08 22.61
C GLU A 10 -22.60 -8.17 21.08
N THR A 11 -23.29 -9.16 20.50
CA THR A 11 -23.41 -9.30 19.04
C THR A 11 -24.10 -8.10 18.43
N LEU A 12 -25.19 -7.59 19.04
CA LEU A 12 -25.87 -6.39 18.57
C LEU A 12 -24.95 -5.16 18.62
N VAL A 13 -24.19 -4.99 19.70
CA VAL A 13 -23.21 -3.89 19.82
C VAL A 13 -22.14 -3.99 18.72
N ILE A 14 -21.61 -5.18 18.47
CA ILE A 14 -20.63 -5.42 17.41
C ILE A 14 -21.19 -5.07 16.03
N ILE A 15 -22.43 -5.45 15.74
CA ILE A 15 -23.10 -5.13 14.46
C ILE A 15 -23.29 -3.60 14.31
N VAL A 16 -23.70 -2.91 15.39
CA VAL A 16 -23.83 -1.46 15.36
C VAL A 16 -22.50 -0.77 15.11
N LEU A 17 -21.43 -1.21 15.80
CA LEU A 17 -20.08 -0.71 15.59
C LEU A 17 -19.59 -0.95 14.14
N TYR A 18 -19.94 -2.10 13.57
CA TYR A 18 -19.64 -2.40 12.16
C TYR A 18 -20.28 -1.38 11.21
N VAL A 19 -21.57 -1.14 11.37
CA VAL A 19 -22.29 -0.22 10.52
C VAL A 19 -21.68 1.20 10.62
N ILE A 20 -21.35 1.64 11.84
CA ILE A 20 -20.70 2.92 12.07
C ILE A 20 -19.32 2.96 11.37
N THR A 21 -18.50 1.95 11.58
CA THR A 21 -17.16 1.84 10.97
C THR A 21 -17.25 1.83 9.44
N PHE A 22 -18.21 1.11 8.87
CA PHE A 22 -18.46 1.07 7.43
C PHE A 22 -18.74 2.47 6.86
N PHE A 23 -19.61 3.24 7.50
CA PHE A 23 -19.92 4.60 7.07
C PHE A 23 -18.73 5.55 7.24
N ILE A 24 -17.98 5.43 8.34
CA ILE A 24 -16.78 6.23 8.59
C ILE A 24 -15.73 5.96 7.51
N ILE A 25 -15.37 4.70 7.25
CA ILE A 25 -14.40 4.31 6.22
C ILE A 25 -14.83 4.86 4.85
N LYS A 26 -16.09 4.65 4.47
CA LYS A 26 -16.64 5.15 3.20
C LYS A 26 -16.53 6.68 3.09
N THR A 27 -16.82 7.39 4.17
CA THR A 27 -16.76 8.86 4.21
C THR A 27 -15.33 9.36 4.13
N ILE A 28 -14.41 8.78 4.91
CA ILE A 28 -12.99 9.14 4.90
C ILE A 28 -12.40 8.92 3.51
N ILE A 29 -12.60 7.73 2.91
CA ILE A 29 -12.07 7.40 1.59
C ILE A 29 -12.67 8.33 0.53
N ASN A 30 -13.97 8.60 0.61
CA ASN A 30 -14.63 9.51 -0.33
C ASN A 30 -14.08 10.94 -0.23
N ASN A 31 -13.83 11.43 0.97
CA ASN A 31 -13.33 12.80 1.19
C ASN A 31 -11.84 12.91 0.82
N ALA A 32 -11.02 11.94 1.22
CA ALA A 32 -9.59 11.92 0.89
C ALA A 32 -9.33 11.83 -0.63
N LEU A 33 -10.17 11.09 -1.35
CA LEU A 33 -10.00 10.90 -2.79
C LEU A 33 -10.81 11.88 -3.66
N LYS A 34 -11.57 12.80 -3.05
CA LYS A 34 -12.26 13.86 -3.80
C LYS A 34 -11.31 14.88 -4.42
N SER A 35 -10.22 15.17 -3.72
CA SER A 35 -9.21 16.15 -4.16
C SER A 35 -8.26 15.58 -5.22
N THR A 36 -8.19 14.26 -5.36
CA THR A 36 -7.30 13.60 -6.30
C THR A 36 -8.12 13.10 -7.50
N GLN A 37 -7.63 13.29 -8.72
CA GLN A 37 -8.31 12.83 -9.96
C GLN A 37 -8.36 11.28 -10.09
N VAL A 38 -8.60 10.60 -8.97
CA VAL A 38 -8.69 9.13 -8.95
C VAL A 38 -9.98 8.68 -9.61
N GLN A 39 -9.86 7.88 -10.64
CA GLN A 39 -10.99 7.28 -11.36
C GLN A 39 -11.95 6.59 -10.39
N ARG A 40 -13.25 6.77 -10.62
CA ARG A 40 -14.33 6.18 -9.78
C ARG A 40 -14.18 4.66 -9.56
N ALA A 41 -13.63 3.95 -10.55
CA ALA A 41 -13.37 2.52 -10.45
C ALA A 41 -12.33 2.18 -9.36
N ARG A 42 -11.21 2.89 -9.31
CA ARG A 42 -10.16 2.69 -8.30
C ARG A 42 -10.66 2.98 -6.88
N ARG A 43 -11.46 4.03 -6.72
CA ARG A 43 -12.08 4.36 -5.42
C ARG A 43 -13.02 3.25 -4.93
N LYS A 44 -13.85 2.67 -5.82
CA LYS A 44 -14.71 1.53 -5.48
C LYS A 44 -13.90 0.32 -5.03
N MET A 45 -12.75 0.04 -5.68
CA MET A 45 -11.87 -1.06 -5.28
C MET A 45 -11.29 -0.87 -3.87
N ILE A 46 -10.82 0.32 -3.53
CA ILE A 46 -10.28 0.62 -2.18
C ILE A 46 -11.37 0.43 -1.11
N ILE A 47 -12.58 0.97 -1.34
CA ILE A 47 -13.70 0.80 -0.42
C ILE A 47 -14.06 -0.68 -0.26
N LYS A 48 -14.09 -1.46 -1.36
CA LYS A 48 -14.41 -2.88 -1.33
C LYS A 48 -13.35 -3.67 -0.54
N ALA A 49 -12.07 -3.37 -0.73
CA ALA A 49 -10.98 -3.99 0.02
C ALA A 49 -11.07 -3.65 1.52
N ALA A 50 -11.24 -2.38 1.88
CA ALA A 50 -11.40 -1.96 3.27
C ALA A 50 -12.60 -2.65 3.95
N ASN A 51 -13.74 -2.72 3.25
CA ASN A 51 -14.92 -3.42 3.76
C ASN A 51 -14.69 -4.93 3.93
N LEU A 52 -13.94 -5.57 3.04
CA LEU A 52 -13.58 -6.99 3.17
C LEU A 52 -12.83 -7.23 4.48
N PHE A 53 -11.78 -6.44 4.76
CA PHE A 53 -11.01 -6.57 6.00
C PHE A 53 -11.87 -6.31 7.25
N THR A 54 -12.72 -5.28 7.21
CA THR A 54 -13.63 -4.96 8.31
C THR A 54 -14.64 -6.10 8.54
N THR A 55 -15.17 -6.69 7.48
CA THR A 55 -16.10 -7.83 7.57
C THR A 55 -15.43 -9.06 8.18
N ILE A 56 -14.19 -9.38 7.78
CA ILE A 56 -13.42 -10.49 8.36
C ILE A 56 -13.20 -10.25 9.86
N ALA A 57 -12.77 -9.04 10.25
CA ALA A 57 -12.55 -8.71 11.66
C ALA A 57 -13.82 -8.90 12.51
N ILE A 58 -14.97 -8.49 11.98
CA ILE A 58 -16.27 -8.64 12.68
C ILE A 58 -16.70 -10.11 12.83
N ILE A 59 -16.50 -10.91 11.78
CA ILE A 59 -16.79 -12.35 11.86
C ILE A 59 -15.95 -12.98 12.98
N ILE A 60 -14.67 -12.60 13.11
CA ILE A 60 -13.79 -13.09 14.16
C ILE A 60 -14.31 -12.66 15.55
N LEU A 61 -14.73 -11.40 15.72
CA LEU A 61 -15.27 -10.89 16.98
C LEU A 61 -16.56 -11.61 17.38
N ILE A 62 -17.50 -11.80 16.43
CA ILE A 62 -18.75 -12.54 16.69
C ILE A 62 -18.46 -14.00 17.08
N ALA A 63 -17.54 -14.66 16.36
CA ALA A 63 -17.12 -16.02 16.71
C ALA A 63 -16.54 -16.11 18.13
N GLY A 64 -15.81 -15.07 18.58
CA GLY A 64 -15.31 -14.95 19.95
C GLY A 64 -16.43 -14.86 20.99
N VAL A 65 -17.45 -14.05 20.74
CA VAL A 65 -18.64 -13.89 21.62
C VAL A 65 -19.42 -15.20 21.76
N TRP A 66 -19.51 -15.97 20.68
CA TRP A 66 -20.28 -17.23 20.66
C TRP A 66 -19.50 -18.47 21.14
N GLY A 67 -18.39 -18.26 21.85
CA GLY A 67 -17.79 -19.32 22.67
C GLY A 67 -16.62 -20.05 22.04
N LEU A 68 -15.95 -19.48 21.10
CA LEU A 68 -14.61 -19.94 20.75
C LEU A 68 -13.70 -19.72 21.98
N LYS A 69 -13.16 -20.81 22.52
CA LYS A 69 -12.20 -20.73 23.63
C LYS A 69 -11.02 -19.82 23.20
N GLN A 70 -10.48 -19.04 24.15
CA GLN A 70 -9.36 -18.12 23.88
C GLN A 70 -8.20 -18.77 23.10
N ASN A 71 -7.94 -20.06 23.39
CA ASN A 71 -6.92 -20.82 22.67
C ASN A 71 -7.24 -21.01 21.18
N GLN A 72 -8.51 -21.18 20.81
CA GLN A 72 -8.93 -21.35 19.42
C GLN A 72 -8.84 -20.03 18.66
N ILE A 73 -9.17 -18.91 19.32
CA ILE A 73 -9.01 -17.57 18.73
C ILE A 73 -7.52 -17.27 18.51
N ALA A 74 -6.66 -17.61 19.48
CA ALA A 74 -5.22 -17.44 19.34
C ALA A 74 -4.65 -18.26 18.17
N VAL A 75 -5.02 -19.53 18.06
CA VAL A 75 -4.61 -20.41 16.95
C VAL A 75 -5.09 -19.85 15.61
N PHE A 76 -6.34 -19.42 15.52
CA PHE A 76 -6.91 -18.84 14.29
C PHE A 76 -6.20 -17.54 13.90
N ALA A 77 -5.99 -16.63 14.85
CA ALA A 77 -5.27 -15.40 14.64
C ALA A 77 -3.82 -15.66 14.17
N THR A 78 -3.12 -16.59 14.82
CA THR A 78 -1.75 -16.98 14.44
C THR A 78 -1.72 -17.58 13.03
N THR A 79 -2.69 -18.40 12.67
CA THR A 79 -2.80 -18.98 11.31
C THR A 79 -2.96 -17.88 10.25
N ILE A 80 -3.85 -16.91 10.51
CA ILE A 80 -4.03 -15.76 9.59
C ILE A 80 -2.76 -14.93 9.51
N LEU A 81 -2.11 -14.62 10.63
CA LEU A 81 -0.87 -13.86 10.66
C LEU A 81 0.25 -14.57 9.90
N THR A 82 0.35 -15.89 10.05
CA THR A 82 1.32 -16.71 9.30
C THR A 82 1.03 -16.67 7.81
N ALA A 83 -0.23 -16.86 7.40
CA ALA A 83 -0.63 -16.79 6.00
C ALA A 83 -0.36 -15.40 5.39
N LEU A 84 -0.65 -14.32 6.14
CA LEU A 84 -0.32 -12.95 5.74
C LEU A 84 1.19 -12.75 5.65
N GLY A 85 1.97 -13.26 6.61
CA GLY A 85 3.43 -13.21 6.56
C GLY A 85 3.99 -13.85 5.29
N ILE A 86 3.53 -15.05 4.95
CA ILE A 86 3.91 -15.74 3.72
C ILE A 86 3.51 -14.92 2.47
N ALA A 87 2.30 -14.33 2.47
CA ALA A 87 1.84 -13.48 1.38
C ALA A 87 2.72 -12.22 1.22
N PHE A 88 3.16 -11.59 2.33
CA PHE A 88 4.10 -10.48 2.29
C PHE A 88 5.46 -10.88 1.72
N PHE A 89 5.98 -12.05 2.08
CA PHE A 89 7.22 -12.56 1.47
C PHE A 89 7.05 -12.83 -0.02
N ALA A 90 5.91 -13.35 -0.45
CA ALA A 90 5.60 -13.54 -1.87
C ALA A 90 5.54 -12.20 -2.66
N GLN A 91 5.24 -11.09 -1.98
CA GLN A 91 5.21 -9.73 -2.54
C GLN A 91 6.55 -8.98 -2.39
N TRP A 92 7.66 -9.69 -2.22
CA TRP A 92 9.00 -9.12 -2.03
C TRP A 92 9.34 -8.02 -3.04
N SER A 93 8.98 -8.18 -4.31
CA SER A 93 9.22 -7.20 -5.36
C SER A 93 8.55 -5.85 -5.12
N LEU A 94 7.30 -5.85 -4.66
CA LEU A 94 6.57 -4.61 -4.34
C LEU A 94 7.18 -3.91 -3.13
N LEU A 95 7.48 -4.68 -2.08
CA LEU A 95 8.08 -4.16 -0.86
C LEU A 95 9.49 -3.59 -1.13
N SER A 96 10.27 -4.25 -1.99
CA SER A 96 11.58 -3.77 -2.44
C SER A 96 11.48 -2.40 -3.12
N ASN A 97 10.49 -2.17 -3.99
CA ASN A 97 10.30 -0.88 -4.64
C ASN A 97 9.93 0.23 -3.66
N ILE A 98 9.06 -0.05 -2.68
CA ILE A 98 8.69 0.92 -1.63
C ILE A 98 9.92 1.27 -0.77
N THR A 99 10.67 0.27 -0.32
CA THR A 99 11.89 0.50 0.46
C THR A 99 12.92 1.30 -0.34
N SER A 100 13.09 0.97 -1.62
CA SER A 100 13.97 1.68 -2.53
C SER A 100 13.55 3.13 -2.73
N SER A 101 12.23 3.43 -2.80
CA SER A 101 11.75 4.80 -2.92
C SER A 101 12.13 5.65 -1.70
N VAL A 102 12.05 5.07 -0.50
CA VAL A 102 12.47 5.74 0.74
C VAL A 102 13.97 6.04 0.71
N ILE A 103 14.79 5.09 0.27
CA ILE A 103 16.24 5.28 0.16
C ILE A 103 16.56 6.36 -0.89
N LEU A 104 15.91 6.31 -2.06
CA LEU A 104 16.09 7.32 -3.12
C LEU A 104 15.71 8.72 -2.64
N PHE A 105 14.65 8.83 -1.85
CA PHE A 105 14.17 10.13 -1.37
C PHE A 105 15.05 10.72 -0.27
N PHE A 106 15.50 9.92 0.70
CA PHE A 106 16.20 10.42 1.89
C PHE A 106 17.73 10.35 1.79
N ASN A 107 18.28 9.35 1.14
CA ASN A 107 19.71 9.05 1.19
C ASN A 107 20.42 9.17 -0.16
N HIS A 108 19.67 9.25 -1.27
CA HIS A 108 20.25 9.31 -2.60
C HIS A 108 20.38 10.77 -3.06
N PRO A 109 21.47 11.15 -3.76
CA PRO A 109 21.64 12.54 -4.26
C PRO A 109 20.67 12.93 -5.38
N LEU A 110 19.84 12.01 -5.86
CA LEU A 110 18.89 12.21 -6.94
C LEU A 110 17.81 13.23 -6.58
N LYS A 111 17.67 14.29 -7.38
CA LYS A 111 16.64 15.31 -7.21
C LYS A 111 15.76 15.40 -8.45
N LEU A 112 14.57 15.96 -8.29
CA LEU A 112 13.70 16.28 -9.43
C LEU A 112 14.38 17.36 -10.29
N GLY A 113 14.37 17.14 -11.60
CA GLY A 113 15.02 18.03 -12.56
C GLY A 113 16.47 17.67 -12.88
N ASP A 114 17.11 16.76 -12.13
CA ASP A 114 18.46 16.29 -12.48
C ASP A 114 18.42 15.44 -13.73
N THR A 115 19.50 15.48 -14.50
CA THR A 115 19.69 14.57 -15.64
C THR A 115 20.36 13.30 -15.13
N LEU A 116 19.64 12.19 -15.21
CA LEU A 116 20.11 10.87 -14.86
C LEU A 116 20.52 10.10 -16.10
N LYS A 117 21.70 9.51 -16.06
CA LYS A 117 22.19 8.58 -17.08
C LYS A 117 22.41 7.21 -16.46
N VAL A 118 21.70 6.21 -16.95
CA VAL A 118 21.89 4.80 -16.57
C VAL A 118 23.05 4.23 -17.37
N LEU A 119 24.09 3.77 -16.67
CA LEU A 119 25.30 3.21 -17.26
C LEU A 119 25.14 1.69 -17.47
N ASP A 120 24.09 1.30 -18.18
CA ASP A 120 23.84 -0.09 -18.55
C ASP A 120 24.36 -0.35 -19.97
N LYS A 121 25.02 -1.48 -20.17
CA LYS A 121 25.55 -1.85 -21.51
C LYS A 121 24.44 -2.23 -22.47
N ASP A 122 23.37 -2.85 -21.97
CA ASP A 122 22.29 -3.38 -22.79
C ASP A 122 21.21 -2.33 -23.05
N TYR A 123 20.97 -1.43 -22.09
CA TYR A 123 19.94 -0.40 -22.16
C TYR A 123 20.42 0.94 -21.58
N PRO A 124 21.38 1.61 -22.25
CA PRO A 124 21.80 2.94 -21.83
C PRO A 124 20.64 3.94 -22.04
N PHE A 125 20.31 4.68 -21.01
CA PHE A 125 19.27 5.70 -21.09
C PHE A 125 19.72 6.97 -20.36
N GLU A 126 19.37 8.13 -20.94
CA GLU A 126 19.62 9.45 -20.35
C GLU A 126 18.33 10.27 -20.40
N GLY A 127 17.94 10.85 -19.27
CA GLY A 127 16.76 11.69 -19.20
C GLY A 127 16.68 12.51 -17.93
N GLU A 128 15.87 13.56 -17.96
CA GLU A 128 15.56 14.41 -16.80
C GLU A 128 14.57 13.69 -15.87
N VAL A 129 14.85 13.68 -14.57
CA VAL A 129 13.96 13.11 -13.54
C VAL A 129 12.75 14.02 -13.37
N THR A 130 11.59 13.54 -13.82
CA THR A 130 10.34 14.31 -13.77
C THR A 130 9.51 14.00 -12.52
N GLU A 131 9.55 12.75 -12.04
CA GLU A 131 8.74 12.35 -10.91
C GLU A 131 9.37 11.14 -10.18
N LEU A 132 9.25 11.15 -8.85
CA LEU A 132 9.60 10.03 -7.95
C LEU A 132 8.31 9.55 -7.29
N THR A 133 7.92 8.32 -7.59
CA THR A 133 6.75 7.67 -6.96
C THR A 133 7.17 6.57 -6.01
N TYR A 134 6.23 5.96 -5.29
CA TYR A 134 6.52 4.83 -4.39
C TYR A 134 7.09 3.60 -5.09
N PHE A 135 6.86 3.44 -6.39
CA PHE A 135 7.28 2.25 -7.14
C PHE A 135 8.25 2.55 -8.28
N PHE A 136 8.18 3.76 -8.84
CA PHE A 136 8.86 4.10 -10.08
C PHE A 136 9.50 5.49 -10.02
N VAL A 137 10.63 5.61 -10.71
CA VAL A 137 11.17 6.90 -11.16
C VAL A 137 10.76 7.11 -12.60
N HIS A 138 10.27 8.31 -12.92
CA HIS A 138 9.92 8.72 -14.27
C HIS A 138 10.99 9.66 -14.81
N LEU A 139 11.52 9.31 -15.98
CA LEU A 139 12.54 10.07 -16.68
C LEU A 139 11.99 10.54 -18.03
N LYS A 140 12.32 11.75 -18.43
CA LYS A 140 11.98 12.31 -19.74
C LYS A 140 13.23 12.50 -20.57
N ALA A 141 13.32 11.82 -21.69
CA ALA A 141 14.42 11.97 -22.64
C ALA A 141 14.27 13.25 -23.46
N LYS A 142 15.37 13.71 -24.08
CA LYS A 142 15.40 14.91 -24.95
C LYS A 142 14.49 14.78 -26.18
N ASN A 143 14.23 13.55 -26.65
CA ASN A 143 13.32 13.26 -27.76
C ASN A 143 11.83 13.26 -27.36
N GLY A 144 11.52 13.52 -26.07
CA GLY A 144 10.16 13.54 -25.54
C GLY A 144 9.66 12.17 -25.02
N GLU A 145 10.41 11.10 -25.16
CA GLU A 145 10.08 9.80 -24.59
C GLU A 145 10.11 9.85 -23.07
N THR A 146 9.17 9.13 -22.46
CA THR A 146 9.14 8.95 -21.00
C THR A 146 9.51 7.52 -20.66
N LEU A 147 10.57 7.33 -19.89
CA LEU A 147 10.97 6.04 -19.35
C LEU A 147 10.52 5.95 -17.90
N THR A 148 10.01 4.79 -17.55
CA THR A 148 9.60 4.47 -16.19
C THR A 148 10.46 3.32 -15.68
N ILE A 149 11.23 3.56 -14.62
CA ILE A 149 12.15 2.58 -14.03
C ILE A 149 11.66 2.22 -12.62
N PRO A 150 11.53 0.92 -12.28
CA PRO A 150 11.28 0.49 -10.91
C PRO A 150 12.37 1.00 -9.96
N ASN A 151 11.98 1.52 -8.79
CA ASN A 151 12.91 2.09 -7.82
C ASN A 151 14.00 1.09 -7.39
N SER A 152 13.61 -0.16 -7.16
CA SER A 152 14.55 -1.23 -6.78
C SER A 152 15.57 -1.53 -7.87
N LEU A 153 15.19 -1.42 -9.13
CA LEU A 153 16.08 -1.61 -10.25
C LEU A 153 17.06 -0.44 -10.38
N LEU A 154 16.59 0.79 -10.18
CA LEU A 154 17.43 1.98 -10.26
C LEU A 154 18.56 1.95 -9.22
N LEU A 155 18.27 1.52 -7.97
CA LEU A 155 19.30 1.37 -6.93
C LEU A 155 20.35 0.27 -7.22
N GLN A 156 20.03 -0.67 -8.09
CA GLN A 156 20.94 -1.75 -8.48
C GLN A 156 21.82 -1.40 -9.68
N LYS A 157 21.52 -0.30 -10.36
CA LYS A 157 22.28 0.12 -11.56
C LYS A 157 23.30 1.20 -11.21
N SER A 158 24.41 1.18 -11.92
CA SER A 158 25.34 2.30 -11.91
C SER A 158 24.71 3.46 -12.67
N ILE A 159 24.64 4.61 -12.02
CA ILE A 159 24.06 5.82 -12.60
C ILE A 159 25.05 6.97 -12.53
N SER A 160 24.96 7.86 -13.48
CA SER A 160 25.63 9.15 -13.46
C SER A 160 24.57 10.25 -13.33
N LEU A 161 24.79 11.18 -12.43
CA LEU A 161 23.93 12.33 -12.22
C LEU A 161 24.61 13.61 -12.70
N ILE A 162 23.88 14.40 -13.46
CA ILE A 162 24.23 15.77 -13.79
C ILE A 162 23.22 16.64 -13.08
N GLU A 163 23.68 17.34 -12.04
CA GLU A 163 22.82 18.25 -11.28
C GLU A 163 22.35 19.37 -12.19
N LYS A 164 21.08 19.75 -12.07
CA LYS A 164 20.56 20.94 -12.72
C LYS A 164 21.26 22.13 -12.08
N GLN A 165 22.08 22.84 -12.88
CA GLN A 165 22.65 24.11 -12.43
C GLN A 165 21.50 25.05 -12.09
N GLY A 166 21.39 25.40 -10.81
CA GLY A 166 20.38 26.33 -10.34
C GLY A 166 20.62 27.69 -10.98
N ASP A 167 19.57 28.22 -11.57
CA ASP A 167 19.50 29.65 -11.93
C ASP A 167 19.42 30.49 -10.66
#